data_65f2d0b37d3fca76dabf72848afe2c32
#
_entry.id   65f2d0b37d3fca76dabf72848afe2c32
#
_cell.length_a   1.000
_cell.length_b   1.000
_cell.length_c   1.000
_cell.angle_alpha   90.00
_cell.angle_beta   90.00
_cell.angle_gamma   90.00
#
_symmetry.space_group_name_H-M   'P 1'
#
loop_
_entity.id
_entity.type
_entity.pdbx_description
1 polymer ?
#
loop_
_entity_poly.entity_id
_entity_poly.type
_entity_poly.pdbx_seq_one_letter_code
_entity_poly.pdbx_strand_id
1 'polypeptide(L)'
;MKTALAAAALCATVSGAAAETMLHLSETATVTVAPDRLVAVVRAEAAADSAASAQDQVNGLIREAVALAKAASGIAVATEQYNVWRLEPKNGAPSQWRASQSILLHGQDGPTLLQLAGALQQHGLAVESLGWELAPETARSARTEAENRALKALRGRADGIADAVGLQFDGYRSLTVGSAPPGAFRARTLAAASLAAQSEPSAEAEDVRVDATVEADNGLKPR
;
A
#
# COMPACT_ATOMS: atom_id res chain seq x y z
N MET A 1 -52.41 -77.22 7.10
CA MET A 1 -52.07 -75.89 6.61
C MET A 1 -50.99 -75.32 7.56
N LYS A 2 -49.71 -75.22 7.14
CA LYS A 2 -48.58 -74.75 7.93
C LYS A 2 -48.17 -73.39 7.41
N THR A 3 -48.41 -72.33 8.17
CA THR A 3 -47.98 -70.97 7.84
C THR A 3 -46.61 -70.76 8.43
N ALA A 4 -45.60 -70.59 7.57
CA ALA A 4 -44.26 -70.18 7.94
C ALA A 4 -44.17 -68.68 8.03
N LEU A 5 -43.82 -68.14 9.19
CA LEU A 5 -43.50 -66.70 9.45
C LEU A 5 -42.05 -66.45 9.14
N ALA A 6 -41.76 -65.72 8.09
CA ALA A 6 -40.44 -65.27 7.75
C ALA A 6 -40.15 -63.94 8.50
N ALA A 7 -39.21 -63.95 9.47
CA ALA A 7 -38.73 -62.78 10.15
C ALA A 7 -37.59 -62.15 9.30
N ALA A 8 -37.81 -60.99 8.71
CA ALA A 8 -36.79 -60.21 8.02
C ALA A 8 -36.05 -59.35 9.06
N ALA A 9 -34.77 -59.71 9.34
CA ALA A 9 -33.87 -58.89 10.17
C ALA A 9 -33.36 -57.69 9.38
N LEU A 10 -33.83 -56.49 9.72
CA LEU A 10 -33.38 -55.23 9.16
C LEU A 10 -32.07 -54.78 9.88
N CYS A 11 -30.90 -55.10 9.32
CA CYS A 11 -29.62 -54.58 9.82
C CYS A 11 -29.55 -53.08 9.43
N ALA A 12 -29.86 -52.20 10.41
CA ALA A 12 -29.56 -50.77 10.30
C ALA A 12 -28.06 -50.57 10.46
N THR A 13 -27.35 -50.34 9.39
CA THR A 13 -25.96 -49.87 9.42
C THR A 13 -25.95 -48.41 9.93
N VAL A 14 -25.67 -48.21 11.21
CA VAL A 14 -25.37 -46.89 11.77
C VAL A 14 -24.03 -46.49 11.20
N SER A 15 -24.02 -45.70 10.13
CA SER A 15 -22.83 -44.98 9.70
C SER A 15 -22.51 -43.92 10.79
N GLY A 16 -21.57 -44.24 11.66
CA GLY A 16 -21.06 -43.29 12.64
C GLY A 16 -20.44 -42.10 11.88
N ALA A 17 -21.12 -40.98 11.89
CA ALA A 17 -20.52 -39.72 11.50
C ALA A 17 -19.36 -39.49 12.48
N ALA A 18 -18.13 -39.75 12.04
CA ALA A 18 -16.95 -39.36 12.81
C ALA A 18 -16.97 -37.83 12.94
N ALA A 19 -17.03 -37.33 14.17
CA ALA A 19 -16.97 -35.90 14.41
C ALA A 19 -15.64 -35.40 13.84
N GLU A 20 -15.71 -34.53 12.86
CA GLU A 20 -14.53 -33.90 12.28
C GLU A 20 -13.93 -32.92 13.30
N THR A 21 -12.66 -33.08 13.59
CA THR A 21 -11.95 -32.12 14.45
C THR A 21 -11.50 -30.95 13.60
N MET A 22 -11.97 -29.75 13.96
CA MET A 22 -11.62 -28.51 13.29
C MET A 22 -10.60 -27.71 14.10
N LEU A 23 -9.57 -27.21 13.43
CA LEU A 23 -8.52 -26.38 14.02
C LEU A 23 -8.50 -25.02 13.32
N HIS A 24 -8.93 -23.97 14.02
CA HIS A 24 -8.83 -22.60 13.53
C HIS A 24 -7.49 -21.99 13.88
N LEU A 25 -6.77 -21.48 12.87
CA LEU A 25 -5.46 -20.85 13.03
C LEU A 25 -5.40 -19.53 12.26
N SER A 26 -4.62 -18.62 12.81
CA SER A 26 -4.19 -17.38 12.17
C SER A 26 -2.69 -17.21 12.34
N GLU A 27 -2.01 -16.88 11.24
CA GLU A 27 -0.57 -16.62 11.22
C GLU A 27 -0.27 -15.36 10.44
N THR A 28 0.67 -14.56 10.94
CA THR A 28 1.16 -13.35 10.30
C THR A 28 2.65 -13.48 10.04
N ALA A 29 3.07 -13.12 8.84
CA ALA A 29 4.49 -13.01 8.53
C ALA A 29 4.82 -11.61 8.03
N THR A 30 6.02 -11.15 8.37
CA THR A 30 6.55 -9.85 8.00
C THR A 30 7.76 -10.04 7.08
N VAL A 31 7.81 -9.24 6.02
CA VAL A 31 8.98 -9.06 5.16
C VAL A 31 9.44 -7.62 5.28
N THR A 32 10.73 -7.42 5.52
CA THR A 32 11.34 -6.08 5.57
C THR A 32 12.12 -5.86 4.28
N VAL A 33 11.85 -4.73 3.61
CA VAL A 33 12.41 -4.40 2.29
C VAL A 33 12.87 -2.95 2.26
N ALA A 34 14.07 -2.70 1.74
CA ALA A 34 14.52 -1.34 1.50
C ALA A 34 13.67 -0.69 0.39
N PRO A 35 13.20 0.55 0.58
CA PRO A 35 12.45 1.25 -0.45
C PRO A 35 13.36 1.56 -1.64
N ASP A 36 12.79 1.51 -2.84
CA ASP A 36 13.52 1.57 -4.10
C ASP A 36 13.00 2.67 -5.04
N ARG A 37 12.09 3.52 -4.55
CA ARG A 37 11.53 4.63 -5.31
C ARG A 37 11.38 5.88 -4.44
N LEU A 38 12.01 6.98 -4.85
CA LEU A 38 11.74 8.29 -4.26
C LEU A 38 10.55 8.94 -4.96
N VAL A 39 9.67 9.57 -4.18
CA VAL A 39 8.48 10.27 -4.66
C VAL A 39 8.46 11.68 -4.09
N ALA A 40 8.17 12.66 -4.94
CA ALA A 40 7.95 14.04 -4.55
C ALA A 40 6.63 14.56 -5.12
N VAL A 41 5.86 15.26 -4.29
CA VAL A 41 4.73 16.08 -4.74
C VAL A 41 5.15 17.54 -4.68
N VAL A 42 5.08 18.21 -5.81
CA VAL A 42 5.50 19.61 -5.93
C VAL A 42 4.31 20.42 -6.44
N ARG A 43 4.04 21.57 -5.80
CA ARG A 43 2.90 22.43 -6.12
C ARG A 43 3.33 23.79 -6.67
N ALA A 44 2.70 24.18 -7.76
CA ALA A 44 2.65 25.57 -8.22
C ALA A 44 1.39 26.24 -7.65
N GLU A 45 1.52 27.45 -7.16
CA GLU A 45 0.41 28.29 -6.70
C GLU A 45 0.63 29.74 -7.15
N ALA A 46 -0.43 30.40 -7.59
CA ALA A 46 -0.42 31.82 -7.92
C ALA A 46 -1.69 32.50 -7.44
N ALA A 47 -1.57 33.79 -7.13
CA ALA A 47 -2.69 34.65 -6.76
C ALA A 47 -2.71 35.87 -7.68
N ALA A 48 -3.93 36.27 -8.14
CA ALA A 48 -4.12 37.43 -9.02
C ALA A 48 -5.52 38.03 -8.84
N ASP A 49 -5.75 39.19 -9.43
CA ASP A 49 -7.03 39.89 -9.37
C ASP A 49 -8.14 39.22 -10.21
N SER A 50 -7.76 38.33 -11.14
CA SER A 50 -8.70 37.53 -11.93
C SER A 50 -8.33 36.05 -11.95
N ALA A 51 -9.35 35.21 -12.13
CA ALA A 51 -9.14 33.76 -12.27
C ALA A 51 -8.23 33.43 -13.47
N ALA A 52 -8.44 34.11 -14.60
CA ALA A 52 -7.65 33.91 -15.81
C ALA A 52 -6.15 34.19 -15.57
N SER A 53 -5.82 35.31 -14.91
CA SER A 53 -4.44 35.67 -14.63
C SER A 53 -3.77 34.70 -13.63
N ALA A 54 -4.49 34.24 -12.60
CA ALA A 54 -3.97 33.24 -11.66
C ALA A 54 -3.70 31.90 -12.38
N GLN A 55 -4.62 31.48 -13.25
CA GLN A 55 -4.47 30.27 -14.05
C GLN A 55 -3.30 30.33 -15.02
N ASP A 56 -3.15 31.47 -15.73
CA ASP A 56 -2.05 31.65 -16.69
C ASP A 56 -0.68 31.53 -16.01
N GLN A 57 -0.53 32.10 -14.81
CA GLN A 57 0.70 32.00 -14.03
C GLN A 57 0.98 30.56 -13.61
N VAL A 58 0.00 29.83 -13.04
CA VAL A 58 0.17 28.43 -12.66
C VAL A 58 0.48 27.55 -13.86
N ASN A 59 -0.23 27.75 -14.97
CA ASN A 59 0.00 27.00 -16.21
C ASN A 59 1.42 27.24 -16.77
N GLY A 60 1.98 28.45 -16.59
CA GLY A 60 3.36 28.76 -16.92
C GLY A 60 4.34 27.94 -16.08
N LEU A 61 4.23 28.04 -14.75
CA LEU A 61 5.07 27.30 -13.81
C LEU A 61 5.03 25.77 -14.03
N ILE A 62 3.85 25.22 -14.22
CA ILE A 62 3.67 23.77 -14.46
C ILE A 62 4.32 23.34 -15.77
N ARG A 63 4.19 24.15 -16.83
CA ARG A 63 4.81 23.86 -18.12
C ARG A 63 6.33 23.78 -18.03
N GLU A 64 6.95 24.73 -17.33
CA GLU A 64 8.39 24.75 -17.08
C GLU A 64 8.81 23.55 -16.20
N ALA A 65 8.09 23.29 -15.10
CA ALA A 65 8.34 22.17 -14.23
C ALA A 65 8.28 20.82 -14.95
N VAL A 66 7.26 20.61 -15.78
CA VAL A 66 7.12 19.38 -16.58
C VAL A 66 8.24 19.26 -17.62
N ALA A 67 8.68 20.38 -18.21
CA ALA A 67 9.80 20.37 -19.15
C ALA A 67 11.11 19.96 -18.45
N LEU A 68 11.40 20.54 -17.29
CA LEU A 68 12.58 20.18 -16.47
C LEU A 68 12.54 18.72 -16.05
N ALA A 69 11.38 18.24 -15.56
CA ALA A 69 11.22 16.85 -15.14
C ALA A 69 11.42 15.84 -16.29
N LYS A 70 10.90 16.15 -17.49
CA LYS A 70 11.09 15.32 -18.69
C LYS A 70 12.52 15.32 -19.21
N ALA A 71 13.31 16.34 -18.90
CA ALA A 71 14.74 16.39 -19.25
C ALA A 71 15.59 15.56 -18.26
N ALA A 72 15.11 15.31 -17.03
CA ALA A 72 15.78 14.52 -16.05
C ALA A 72 15.61 13.01 -16.34
N SER A 73 16.71 12.33 -16.59
CA SER A 73 16.70 10.89 -16.92
C SER A 73 16.19 10.06 -15.74
N GLY A 74 15.32 9.08 -16.01
CA GLY A 74 14.82 8.14 -15.01
C GLY A 74 13.75 8.72 -14.06
N ILE A 75 13.30 9.96 -14.28
CA ILE A 75 12.21 10.58 -13.52
C ILE A 75 10.92 10.54 -14.34
N ALA A 76 9.88 9.98 -13.75
CA ALA A 76 8.54 10.05 -14.27
C ALA A 76 7.79 11.24 -13.66
N VAL A 77 6.97 11.91 -14.45
CA VAL A 77 6.17 13.05 -14.05
C VAL A 77 4.71 12.86 -14.43
N ALA A 78 3.82 13.15 -13.49
CA ALA A 78 2.37 13.22 -13.74
C ALA A 78 1.82 14.51 -13.15
N THR A 79 0.84 15.11 -13.83
CA THR A 79 0.10 16.25 -13.29
C THR A 79 -1.06 15.73 -12.45
N GLU A 80 -1.29 16.36 -11.30
CA GLU A 80 -2.37 16.02 -10.38
C GLU A 80 -3.41 17.14 -10.33
N GLN A 81 -4.06 17.30 -9.18
CA GLN A 81 -5.19 18.19 -8.98
C GLN A 81 -4.90 19.63 -9.41
N TYR A 82 -5.85 20.18 -10.15
CA TYR A 82 -5.89 21.58 -10.55
C TYR A 82 -7.06 22.25 -9.85
N ASN A 83 -6.80 23.32 -9.08
CA ASN A 83 -7.80 24.02 -8.30
C ASN A 83 -7.77 25.51 -8.59
N VAL A 84 -8.95 26.12 -8.67
CA VAL A 84 -9.12 27.58 -8.77
C VAL A 84 -10.20 28.00 -7.78
N TRP A 85 -9.90 28.99 -6.94
CA TRP A 85 -10.86 29.49 -5.96
C TRP A 85 -10.67 30.98 -5.73
N ARG A 86 -11.71 31.61 -5.21
CA ARG A 86 -11.68 33.02 -4.82
C ARG A 86 -11.41 33.12 -3.31
N LEU A 87 -10.44 33.93 -2.95
CA LEU A 87 -10.13 34.25 -1.57
C LEU A 87 -10.81 35.58 -1.20
N GLU A 88 -11.71 35.53 -0.22
CA GLU A 88 -12.38 36.72 0.33
C GLU A 88 -11.64 37.13 1.62
N PRO A 89 -10.89 38.25 1.62
CA PRO A 89 -10.18 38.66 2.82
C PRO A 89 -11.14 39.22 3.88
N LYS A 90 -10.91 38.90 5.14
CA LYS A 90 -11.78 39.30 6.25
C LYS A 90 -11.77 40.81 6.58
N ASN A 91 -10.82 41.60 6.08
CA ASN A 91 -10.57 42.98 6.49
C ASN A 91 -10.82 44.02 5.41
N GLY A 92 -11.77 43.78 4.49
CA GLY A 92 -12.11 44.72 3.41
C GLY A 92 -11.04 44.93 2.34
N ALA A 93 -9.98 44.15 2.33
CA ALA A 93 -9.03 44.10 1.23
C ALA A 93 -9.71 43.53 -0.03
N PRO A 94 -9.23 43.85 -1.23
CA PRO A 94 -9.82 43.27 -2.45
C PRO A 94 -9.72 41.74 -2.46
N SER A 95 -10.79 41.09 -2.93
CA SER A 95 -10.78 39.65 -3.15
C SER A 95 -9.77 39.27 -4.23
N GLN A 96 -9.10 38.16 -4.04
CA GLN A 96 -8.13 37.63 -5.00
C GLN A 96 -8.55 36.24 -5.50
N TRP A 97 -8.17 35.92 -6.70
CA TRP A 97 -8.27 34.58 -7.23
C TRP A 97 -6.96 33.84 -7.00
N ARG A 98 -7.07 32.59 -6.55
CA ARG A 98 -5.93 31.69 -6.47
C ARG A 98 -6.12 30.52 -7.41
N ALA A 99 -5.03 30.10 -8.01
CA ALA A 99 -4.94 28.85 -8.76
C ALA A 99 -3.80 28.01 -8.21
N SER A 100 -3.95 26.70 -8.20
CA SER A 100 -2.87 25.79 -7.85
C SER A 100 -2.95 24.51 -8.66
N GLN A 101 -1.79 23.92 -8.91
CA GLN A 101 -1.69 22.58 -9.50
C GLN A 101 -0.47 21.88 -8.90
N SER A 102 -0.64 20.58 -8.59
CA SER A 102 0.46 19.73 -8.14
C SER A 102 0.96 18.84 -9.27
N ILE A 103 2.23 18.48 -9.20
CA ILE A 103 2.86 17.45 -10.02
C ILE A 103 3.44 16.39 -9.12
N LEU A 104 3.28 15.14 -9.52
CA LEU A 104 3.89 13.97 -8.90
C LEU A 104 5.14 13.61 -9.69
N LEU A 105 6.26 13.53 -9.00
CA LEU A 105 7.54 13.11 -9.52
C LEU A 105 7.94 11.81 -8.84
N HIS A 106 8.43 10.85 -9.59
CA HIS A 106 8.99 9.64 -8.98
C HIS A 106 10.11 9.05 -9.83
N GLY A 107 11.08 8.42 -9.16
CA GLY A 107 12.21 7.76 -9.78
C GLY A 107 12.99 6.90 -8.80
N GLN A 108 13.84 6.03 -9.31
CA GLN A 108 14.73 5.19 -8.49
C GLN A 108 16.04 5.90 -8.15
N ASP A 109 16.45 6.86 -8.98
CA ASP A 109 17.62 7.70 -8.72
C ASP A 109 17.23 8.87 -7.79
N GLY A 110 17.41 8.64 -6.48
CA GLY A 110 17.13 9.62 -5.45
C GLY A 110 17.89 10.93 -5.62
N PRO A 111 19.22 10.94 -5.79
CA PRO A 111 20.01 12.14 -6.06
C PRO A 111 19.47 12.98 -7.20
N THR A 112 19.18 12.39 -8.35
CA THR A 112 18.62 13.11 -9.50
C THR A 112 17.27 13.76 -9.17
N LEU A 113 16.39 13.04 -8.45
CA LEU A 113 15.08 13.58 -8.08
C LEU A 113 15.19 14.70 -7.03
N LEU A 114 16.13 14.60 -6.07
CA LEU A 114 16.39 15.65 -5.08
C LEU A 114 16.90 16.92 -5.73
N GLN A 115 17.84 16.82 -6.67
CA GLN A 115 18.33 17.96 -7.46
C GLN A 115 17.21 18.61 -8.26
N LEU A 116 16.37 17.81 -8.91
CA LEU A 116 15.21 18.32 -9.64
C LEU A 116 14.23 19.04 -8.71
N ALA A 117 13.91 18.46 -7.54
CA ALA A 117 13.04 19.10 -6.55
C ALA A 117 13.61 20.44 -6.08
N GLY A 118 14.92 20.52 -5.82
CA GLY A 118 15.62 21.76 -5.49
C GLY A 118 15.56 22.81 -6.62
N ALA A 119 15.75 22.39 -7.86
CA ALA A 119 15.60 23.28 -9.03
C ALA A 119 14.17 23.83 -9.15
N LEU A 120 13.16 22.97 -8.95
CA LEU A 120 11.75 23.39 -8.99
C LEU A 120 11.40 24.38 -7.89
N GLN A 121 11.99 24.23 -6.68
CA GLN A 121 11.84 25.23 -5.61
C GLN A 121 12.42 26.59 -6.03
N GLN A 122 13.58 26.63 -6.70
CA GLN A 122 14.15 27.87 -7.23
C GLN A 122 13.26 28.52 -8.31
N HIS A 123 12.47 27.73 -9.04
CA HIS A 123 11.46 28.20 -9.97
C HIS A 123 10.12 28.58 -9.32
N GLY A 124 10.05 28.66 -7.99
CA GLY A 124 8.86 29.11 -7.26
C GLY A 124 7.80 28.06 -6.97
N LEU A 125 8.12 26.79 -7.14
CA LEU A 125 7.23 25.71 -6.74
C LEU A 125 7.52 25.29 -5.29
N ALA A 126 6.50 24.80 -4.58
CA ALA A 126 6.65 24.30 -3.21
C ALA A 126 6.70 22.77 -3.21
N VAL A 127 7.67 22.17 -2.54
CA VAL A 127 7.68 20.73 -2.27
C VAL A 127 6.68 20.45 -1.14
N GLU A 128 5.57 19.79 -1.45
CA GLU A 128 4.53 19.43 -0.48
C GLU A 128 4.85 18.15 0.28
N SER A 129 5.43 17.18 -0.40
CA SER A 129 5.88 15.94 0.21
C SER A 129 7.08 15.37 -0.55
N LEU A 130 7.93 14.68 0.20
CA LEU A 130 9.09 13.99 -0.33
C LEU A 130 9.33 12.76 0.54
N GLY A 131 9.49 11.59 -0.06
CA GLY A 131 9.70 10.38 0.72
C GLY A 131 9.97 9.16 -0.14
N TRP A 132 10.62 8.19 0.48
CA TRP A 132 10.89 6.91 -0.11
C TRP A 132 9.70 5.96 0.04
N GLU A 133 9.44 5.16 -0.98
CA GLU A 133 8.44 4.12 -0.97
C GLU A 133 8.90 2.88 -1.76
N LEU A 134 8.17 1.80 -1.64
CA LEU A 134 8.38 0.65 -2.51
C LEU A 134 7.77 0.92 -3.89
N ALA A 135 8.53 0.65 -4.94
CA ALA A 135 7.96 0.59 -6.28
C ALA A 135 6.85 -0.48 -6.34
N PRO A 136 5.82 -0.33 -7.18
CA PRO A 136 4.68 -1.25 -7.23
C PRO A 136 5.08 -2.71 -7.41
N GLU A 137 6.13 -2.98 -8.16
CA GLU A 137 6.65 -4.34 -8.39
C GLU A 137 7.30 -4.90 -7.13
N THR A 138 8.14 -4.11 -6.47
CA THR A 138 8.81 -4.48 -5.21
C THR A 138 7.79 -4.70 -4.11
N ALA A 139 6.78 -3.83 -4.00
CA ALA A 139 5.68 -3.98 -3.05
C ALA A 139 4.87 -5.27 -3.30
N ARG A 140 4.62 -5.62 -4.58
CA ARG A 140 3.93 -6.85 -4.95
C ARG A 140 4.76 -8.09 -4.59
N SER A 141 6.05 -8.10 -4.93
CA SER A 141 6.98 -9.19 -4.60
C SER A 141 7.07 -9.40 -3.09
N ALA A 142 7.25 -8.33 -2.32
CA ALA A 142 7.34 -8.40 -0.87
C ALA A 142 6.05 -8.95 -0.24
N ARG A 143 4.88 -8.55 -0.78
CA ARG A 143 3.60 -9.09 -0.35
C ARG A 143 3.49 -10.58 -0.62
N THR A 144 3.77 -11.02 -1.83
CA THR A 144 3.73 -12.44 -2.19
C THR A 144 4.68 -13.26 -1.32
N GLU A 145 5.85 -12.71 -1.00
CA GLU A 145 6.78 -13.37 -0.08
C GLU A 145 6.22 -13.47 1.35
N ALA A 146 5.62 -12.39 1.88
CA ALA A 146 4.98 -12.40 3.19
C ALA A 146 3.82 -13.41 3.25
N GLU A 147 2.97 -13.44 2.22
CA GLU A 147 1.87 -14.41 2.10
C GLU A 147 2.39 -15.86 2.10
N ASN A 148 3.42 -16.15 1.33
CA ASN A 148 4.04 -17.48 1.29
C ASN A 148 4.66 -17.89 2.63
N ARG A 149 5.31 -16.95 3.33
CA ARG A 149 5.86 -17.19 4.68
C ARG A 149 4.74 -17.48 5.69
N ALA A 150 3.66 -16.70 5.66
CA ALA A 150 2.51 -16.90 6.54
C ALA A 150 1.82 -18.25 6.28
N LEU A 151 1.61 -18.63 5.01
CA LEU A 151 1.06 -19.93 4.62
C LEU A 151 1.92 -21.10 5.10
N LYS A 152 3.26 -20.99 4.96
CA LYS A 152 4.20 -22.02 5.43
C LYS A 152 4.19 -22.13 6.94
N ALA A 153 4.14 -21.01 7.65
CA ALA A 153 4.07 -20.99 9.11
C ALA A 153 2.76 -21.61 9.60
N LEU A 154 1.62 -21.24 9.01
CA LEU A 154 0.31 -21.78 9.34
C LEU A 154 0.27 -23.31 9.13
N ARG A 155 0.78 -23.78 7.99
CA ARG A 155 0.86 -25.22 7.72
C ARG A 155 1.73 -25.96 8.75
N GLY A 156 2.93 -25.46 9.04
CA GLY A 156 3.81 -26.08 10.02
C GLY A 156 3.19 -26.13 11.43
N ARG A 157 2.45 -25.07 11.80
CA ARG A 157 1.74 -25.04 13.08
C ARG A 157 0.56 -26.02 13.12
N ALA A 158 -0.19 -26.13 12.03
CA ALA A 158 -1.29 -27.10 11.92
C ALA A 158 -0.78 -28.55 12.05
N ASP A 159 0.31 -28.89 11.34
CA ASP A 159 0.94 -30.20 11.44
C ASP A 159 1.46 -30.47 12.88
N GLY A 160 2.13 -29.51 13.52
CA GLY A 160 2.62 -29.65 14.89
C GLY A 160 1.52 -29.84 15.94
N ILE A 161 0.39 -29.13 15.79
CA ILE A 161 -0.75 -29.30 16.69
C ILE A 161 -1.42 -30.66 16.45
N ALA A 162 -1.62 -31.05 15.18
CA ALA A 162 -2.20 -32.34 14.83
C ALA A 162 -1.38 -33.48 15.45
N ASP A 163 -0.05 -33.45 15.35
CA ASP A 163 0.85 -34.43 15.94
C ASP A 163 0.72 -34.47 17.46
N ALA A 164 0.67 -33.34 18.15
CA ALA A 164 0.57 -33.23 19.58
C ALA A 164 -0.72 -33.85 20.15
N VAL A 165 -1.80 -33.87 19.38
CA VAL A 165 -3.10 -34.44 19.75
C VAL A 165 -3.33 -35.84 19.16
N GLY A 166 -2.33 -36.45 18.51
CA GLY A 166 -2.40 -37.81 17.94
C GLY A 166 -3.19 -37.88 16.63
N LEU A 167 -3.44 -36.77 15.97
CA LEU A 167 -4.15 -36.66 14.70
C LEU A 167 -3.18 -36.35 13.56
N GLN A 168 -3.71 -36.19 12.37
CA GLN A 168 -2.99 -35.68 11.20
C GLN A 168 -3.81 -34.61 10.46
N PHE A 169 -3.10 -33.70 9.80
CA PHE A 169 -3.73 -32.66 8.98
C PHE A 169 -4.48 -33.28 7.80
N ASP A 170 -5.73 -32.89 7.58
CA ASP A 170 -6.62 -33.39 6.55
C ASP A 170 -7.02 -32.34 5.49
N GLY A 171 -6.28 -31.24 5.42
CA GLY A 171 -6.53 -30.18 4.46
C GLY A 171 -7.21 -28.95 5.06
N TYR A 172 -7.27 -27.92 4.25
CA TYR A 172 -8.00 -26.69 4.59
C TYR A 172 -9.47 -26.83 4.28
N ARG A 173 -10.35 -26.39 5.19
CA ARG A 173 -11.79 -26.26 4.97
C ARG A 173 -12.15 -24.86 4.54
N SER A 174 -11.46 -23.87 5.10
CA SER A 174 -11.46 -22.49 4.65
C SER A 174 -10.04 -21.95 4.67
N LEU A 175 -9.74 -21.02 3.79
CA LEU A 175 -8.45 -20.32 3.72
C LEU A 175 -8.70 -18.89 3.30
N THR A 176 -8.32 -17.94 4.14
CA THR A 176 -8.39 -16.51 3.87
C THR A 176 -6.98 -15.94 3.91
N VAL A 177 -6.57 -15.28 2.83
CA VAL A 177 -5.30 -14.57 2.77
C VAL A 177 -5.60 -13.07 2.78
N GLY A 178 -5.24 -12.41 3.87
CA GLY A 178 -5.39 -10.97 4.04
C GLY A 178 -4.04 -10.28 3.89
N SER A 179 -3.99 -9.25 3.06
CA SER A 179 -2.84 -8.35 2.96
C SER A 179 -3.33 -6.91 2.98
N ALA A 180 -2.52 -6.01 3.55
CA ALA A 180 -2.83 -4.59 3.52
C ALA A 180 -2.91 -4.07 2.06
N PRO A 181 -3.82 -3.11 1.76
CA PRO A 181 -3.94 -2.55 0.42
C PRO A 181 -2.61 -1.97 -0.09
N PRO A 182 -2.36 -2.00 -1.42
CA PRO A 182 -1.24 -1.30 -2.02
C PRO A 182 -1.36 0.20 -1.71
N GLY A 183 -0.36 0.81 -1.13
CA GLY A 183 -0.35 2.23 -0.77
C GLY A 183 -0.24 2.50 0.74
N ALA A 184 -0.37 1.49 1.59
CA ALA A 184 -0.09 1.61 3.02
C ALA A 184 1.41 1.59 3.38
N PHE A 185 2.26 1.33 2.39
CA PHE A 185 3.70 1.14 2.57
C PHE A 185 4.49 2.42 2.28
N ARG A 186 4.18 3.48 3.00
CA ARG A 186 5.01 4.68 3.01
C ARG A 186 5.93 4.64 4.21
N ALA A 187 7.22 4.84 4.01
CA ALA A 187 8.11 5.19 5.11
C ALA A 187 7.48 6.40 5.84
N ARG A 188 7.46 6.39 7.16
CA ARG A 188 7.01 7.55 7.94
C ARG A 188 7.96 8.70 7.64
N THR A 189 7.53 9.62 6.80
CA THR A 189 8.22 10.89 6.65
C THR A 189 8.03 11.66 7.95
N LEU A 190 9.11 11.88 8.67
CA LEU A 190 9.14 12.94 9.68
C LEU A 190 8.97 14.25 8.92
N ALA A 191 7.84 14.90 9.13
CA ALA A 191 7.60 16.24 8.62
C ALA A 191 8.65 17.18 9.24
N ALA A 192 9.74 17.41 8.52
CA ALA A 192 10.68 18.46 8.83
C ALA A 192 10.05 19.79 8.40
N ALA A 193 9.38 20.46 9.34
CA ALA A 193 9.13 21.88 9.21
C ALA A 193 10.49 22.58 9.26
N SER A 194 11.13 22.84 8.14
CA SER A 194 12.29 23.70 8.07
C SER A 194 11.90 25.03 7.47
N LEU A 195 11.92 26.02 8.33
CA LEU A 195 12.07 27.41 7.98
C LEU A 195 13.43 27.63 7.29
N ALA A 196 13.35 28.20 6.09
CA ALA A 196 14.42 28.97 5.42
C ALA A 196 15.81 28.34 5.36
N ALA A 197 16.16 27.90 4.19
CA ALA A 197 17.41 28.21 3.49
C ALA A 197 17.43 27.44 2.17
N GLN A 198 18.03 28.01 1.16
CA GLN A 198 18.24 27.51 -0.20
C GLN A 198 19.12 26.23 -0.23
N SER A 199 18.71 25.21 0.49
CA SER A 199 19.34 23.89 0.47
C SER A 199 18.43 22.91 -0.23
N GLU A 200 19.02 22.02 -1.01
CA GLU A 200 18.30 20.91 -1.61
C GLU A 200 17.53 20.13 -0.53
N PRO A 201 16.30 19.69 -0.81
CA PRO A 201 15.56 18.86 0.13
C PRO A 201 16.32 17.54 0.34
N SER A 202 16.23 16.97 1.53
CA SER A 202 16.84 15.69 1.86
C SER A 202 15.77 14.66 2.21
N ALA A 203 16.01 13.42 1.82
CA ALA A 203 15.17 12.27 2.19
C ALA A 203 16.07 11.07 2.45
N GLU A 204 16.00 10.52 3.66
CA GLU A 204 16.68 9.29 4.00
C GLU A 204 15.73 8.11 3.88
N ALA A 205 16.25 6.97 3.41
CA ALA A 205 15.48 5.74 3.24
C ALA A 205 15.44 4.97 4.57
N GLU A 206 14.24 4.54 4.96
CA GLU A 206 14.03 3.61 6.07
C GLU A 206 13.34 2.36 5.54
N ASP A 207 13.75 1.18 6.03
CA ASP A 207 13.18 -0.09 5.63
C ASP A 207 11.66 -0.14 5.85
N VAL A 208 10.94 -0.63 4.86
CA VAL A 208 9.49 -0.78 4.87
C VAL A 208 9.11 -2.21 5.28
N ARG A 209 8.19 -2.33 6.25
CA ARG A 209 7.62 -3.61 6.66
C ARG A 209 6.35 -3.91 5.87
N VAL A 210 6.29 -5.13 5.34
CA VAL A 210 5.14 -5.65 4.60
C VAL A 210 4.62 -6.87 5.32
N ASP A 211 3.40 -6.79 5.85
CA ASP A 211 2.76 -7.85 6.61
C ASP A 211 1.70 -8.55 5.76
N ALA A 212 1.59 -9.86 5.94
CA ALA A 212 0.49 -10.66 5.43
C ALA A 212 -0.04 -11.59 6.52
N THR A 213 -1.35 -11.65 6.67
CA THR A 213 -2.03 -12.53 7.62
C THR A 213 -2.82 -13.59 6.85
N VAL A 214 -2.70 -14.82 7.30
CA VAL A 214 -3.44 -15.95 6.75
C VAL A 214 -4.25 -16.59 7.86
N GLU A 215 -5.54 -16.81 7.61
CA GLU A 215 -6.47 -17.47 8.51
C GLU A 215 -7.02 -18.72 7.84
N ALA A 216 -7.12 -19.81 8.55
CA ALA A 216 -7.68 -21.04 8.02
C ALA A 216 -8.38 -21.90 9.07
N ASP A 217 -9.45 -22.56 8.61
CA ASP A 217 -10.03 -23.70 9.28
C ASP A 217 -9.42 -24.97 8.68
N ASN A 218 -8.77 -25.74 9.54
CA ASN A 218 -8.02 -26.92 9.18
C ASN A 218 -8.75 -28.16 9.67
N GLY A 219 -9.03 -29.11 8.79
CA GLY A 219 -9.54 -30.41 9.15
C GLY A 219 -8.44 -31.29 9.72
N LEU A 220 -8.73 -32.03 10.80
CA LEU A 220 -7.86 -33.03 11.35
C LEU A 220 -8.57 -34.39 11.33
N LYS A 221 -7.82 -35.48 11.06
CA LYS A 221 -8.32 -36.85 11.08
C LYS A 221 -7.45 -37.79 11.91
N PRO A 222 -7.95 -38.93 12.38
CA PRO A 222 -7.14 -39.97 12.98
C PRO A 222 -6.03 -40.47 12.05
N ARG A 223 -4.93 -40.92 12.67
CA ARG A 223 -3.81 -41.56 11.95
C ARG A 223 -4.16 -42.93 11.43
#